data_58a4d63639594ca0a156a26e254b89a7
#
_entry.id   58a4d63639594ca0a156a26e254b89a7
#
_cell.length_a   1.000
_cell.length_b   1.000
_cell.length_c   1.000
_cell.angle_alpha   90.00
_cell.angle_beta   90.00
_cell.angle_gamma   90.00
#
_symmetry.space_group_name_H-M   'P 1'
#
loop_
_entity.id
_entity.type
_entity.pdbx_description
1 polymer ?
#
loop_
_entity_poly.entity_id
_entity_poly.type
_entity_poly.pdbx_seq_one_letter_code
_entity_poly.pdbx_strand_id
1 'polypeptide(L)'
;YFHLSDPTGLGWGSPWILDRIVSQRSKNNGKRWSRGSSVGLNRPKQQDKEWVCVDPINDRLICAWTQFDKYNDPSPECQSNILMSMSQNGKKWTEPIQLSTLSGNCVDDSETTEGATSDVDVNGNIYTAWSMAGKVVVVKASVDKNGGIEGFSEEVVAVESGANWAFEI
;
A
#
# COMPACT_ATOMS: atom_id res chain seq x y z
N TYR A 1 11.76 2.46 -8.85
CA TYR A 1 12.08 1.43 -7.85
C TYR A 1 11.54 1.82 -6.49
N PHE A 2 10.96 0.86 -5.80
CA PHE A 2 10.39 1.00 -4.47
C PHE A 2 11.01 -0.04 -3.55
N HIS A 3 11.09 0.25 -2.27
CA HIS A 3 11.56 -0.68 -1.25
C HIS A 3 11.14 -0.22 0.15
N LEU A 4 11.09 -1.16 1.06
CA LEU A 4 10.83 -0.91 2.48
C LEU A 4 12.07 -0.27 3.14
N SER A 5 11.86 0.51 4.20
CA SER A 5 12.93 1.26 4.85
C SER A 5 13.51 0.53 6.06
N ASP A 6 14.82 0.58 6.18
CA ASP A 6 15.56 0.32 7.41
C ASP A 6 16.52 1.49 7.67
N PRO A 7 16.05 2.59 8.25
CA PRO A 7 16.81 3.83 8.34
C PRO A 7 18.03 3.73 9.28
N THR A 8 18.11 2.70 10.11
CA THR A 8 19.22 2.50 11.05
C THR A 8 20.18 1.39 10.63
N GLY A 9 19.77 0.52 9.70
CA GLY A 9 20.53 -0.68 9.32
C GLY A 9 20.54 -1.77 10.39
N LEU A 10 19.69 -1.68 11.40
CA LEU A 10 19.62 -2.63 12.52
C LEU A 10 18.52 -3.70 12.33
N GLY A 11 17.84 -3.70 11.18
CA GLY A 11 16.73 -4.62 10.90
C GLY A 11 15.67 -4.54 12.00
N TRP A 12 15.19 -5.67 12.47
CA TRP A 12 14.15 -5.73 13.51
C TRP A 12 14.59 -5.19 14.89
N GLY A 13 15.87 -4.88 15.07
CA GLY A 13 16.37 -4.15 16.24
C GLY A 13 16.13 -2.64 16.17
N SER A 14 15.67 -2.12 15.03
CA SER A 14 15.36 -0.71 14.86
C SER A 14 13.91 -0.41 15.28
N PRO A 15 13.67 0.62 16.12
CA PRO A 15 12.30 1.08 16.42
C PRO A 15 11.62 1.73 15.21
N TRP A 16 12.36 1.94 14.11
CA TRP A 16 11.87 2.60 12.90
C TRP A 16 12.00 1.73 11.65
N ILE A 17 12.16 0.42 11.84
CA ILE A 17 12.07 -0.52 10.72
C ILE A 17 10.69 -0.39 10.03
N LEU A 18 10.68 -0.37 8.70
CA LEU A 18 9.46 -0.25 7.88
C LEU A 18 8.66 1.04 8.13
N ASP A 19 9.25 2.11 8.67
CA ASP A 19 8.53 3.36 8.98
C ASP A 19 7.96 4.07 7.74
N ARG A 20 8.41 3.67 6.55
CA ARG A 20 7.98 4.20 5.24
C ARG A 20 8.33 3.25 4.11
N ILE A 21 7.69 3.47 2.97
CA ILE A 21 8.16 3.00 1.67
C ILE A 21 9.10 4.05 1.09
N VAL A 22 10.15 3.62 0.41
CA VAL A 22 11.12 4.51 -0.24
C VAL A 22 10.97 4.40 -1.75
N SER A 23 10.66 5.52 -2.39
CA SER A 23 10.61 5.67 -3.85
C SER A 23 11.90 6.26 -4.40
N GLN A 24 12.51 5.60 -5.38
CA GLN A 24 13.70 6.07 -6.08
C GLN A 24 13.49 6.11 -7.59
N ARG A 25 14.10 7.09 -8.25
CA ARG A 25 14.00 7.30 -9.70
C ARG A 25 15.36 7.23 -10.38
N SER A 26 15.39 6.62 -11.55
CA SER A 26 16.50 6.71 -12.49
C SER A 26 16.06 7.45 -13.76
N LYS A 27 16.91 8.31 -14.31
CA LYS A 27 16.72 9.00 -15.59
C LYS A 27 17.69 8.51 -16.68
N ASN A 28 18.42 7.45 -16.40
CA ASN A 28 19.49 6.92 -17.28
C ASN A 28 19.54 5.39 -17.28
N ASN A 29 18.37 4.75 -17.37
CA ASN A 29 18.20 3.31 -17.46
C ASN A 29 18.86 2.56 -16.29
N GLY A 30 18.65 3.04 -15.06
CA GLY A 30 19.13 2.38 -13.85
C GLY A 30 20.60 2.64 -13.48
N LYS A 31 21.35 3.41 -14.30
CA LYS A 31 22.78 3.68 -14.03
C LYS A 31 23.01 4.59 -12.81
N ARG A 32 22.06 5.46 -12.52
CA ARG A 32 22.06 6.31 -11.31
C ARG A 32 20.64 6.43 -10.79
N TRP A 33 20.51 6.44 -9.47
CA TRP A 33 19.25 6.57 -8.76
C TRP A 33 19.21 7.85 -7.94
N SER A 34 18.03 8.44 -7.81
CA SER A 34 17.82 9.58 -6.91
C SER A 34 18.02 9.16 -5.46
N ARG A 35 18.18 10.14 -4.58
CA ARG A 35 17.93 9.90 -3.15
C ARG A 35 16.48 9.47 -2.97
N GLY A 36 16.23 8.58 -2.02
CA GLY A 36 14.88 8.09 -1.73
C GLY A 36 13.93 9.23 -1.33
N SER A 37 12.68 9.08 -1.72
CA SER A 37 11.54 9.90 -1.27
C SER A 37 10.63 9.03 -0.43
N SER A 38 10.14 9.54 0.69
CA SER A 38 9.23 8.80 1.56
C SER A 38 7.84 8.72 0.97
N VAL A 39 7.22 7.55 1.05
CA VAL A 39 5.80 7.30 0.83
C VAL A 39 5.25 6.75 2.14
N GLY A 40 4.19 7.33 2.67
CA GLY A 40 3.50 6.83 3.85
C GLY A 40 4.31 6.87 5.16
N LEU A 41 5.27 7.82 5.30
CA LEU A 41 6.00 7.94 6.57
C LEU A 41 5.04 8.20 7.73
N ASN A 42 4.92 7.25 8.65
CA ASN A 42 3.98 7.31 9.76
C ASN A 42 4.49 6.54 10.99
N ARG A 43 5.48 7.10 11.69
CA ARG A 43 6.03 6.50 12.92
C ARG A 43 5.03 6.56 14.09
N PRO A 44 4.94 5.53 14.91
CA PRO A 44 5.73 4.29 14.93
C PRO A 44 5.18 3.16 14.05
N LYS A 45 4.15 3.42 13.24
CA LYS A 45 3.52 2.42 12.37
C LYS A 45 4.49 1.91 11.30
N GLN A 46 4.24 0.69 10.82
CA GLN A 46 5.09 -0.01 9.88
C GLN A 46 4.37 -0.20 8.53
N GLN A 47 5.10 -0.02 7.44
CA GLN A 47 4.59 -0.09 6.07
C GLN A 47 5.15 -1.34 5.39
N ASP A 48 4.31 -2.12 4.72
CA ASP A 48 4.73 -3.36 4.10
C ASP A 48 4.00 -3.63 2.78
N LYS A 49 4.57 -4.51 1.96
CA LYS A 49 4.02 -5.07 0.71
C LYS A 49 3.44 -4.00 -0.22
N GLU A 50 4.28 -3.02 -0.56
CA GLU A 50 3.93 -1.97 -1.51
C GLU A 50 3.73 -2.51 -2.92
N TRP A 51 2.72 -2.00 -3.59
CA TRP A 51 2.45 -2.19 -5.01
C TRP A 51 2.37 -0.85 -5.71
N VAL A 52 2.97 -0.76 -6.89
CA VAL A 52 2.96 0.47 -7.68
C VAL A 52 2.44 0.19 -9.08
N CYS A 53 1.46 0.98 -9.50
CA CYS A 53 1.01 1.02 -10.88
C CYS A 53 1.18 2.44 -11.47
N VAL A 54 1.14 2.49 -12.80
CA VAL A 54 1.16 3.73 -13.58
C VAL A 54 -0.26 4.03 -14.04
N ASP A 55 -0.72 5.24 -13.78
CA ASP A 55 -1.94 5.77 -14.38
C ASP A 55 -1.56 6.61 -15.62
N PRO A 56 -1.68 6.04 -16.83
CA PRO A 56 -1.32 6.75 -18.06
C PRO A 56 -2.35 7.79 -18.47
N ILE A 57 -3.55 7.75 -17.89
CA ILE A 57 -4.64 8.69 -18.19
C ILE A 57 -4.38 10.03 -17.51
N ASN A 58 -3.91 10.01 -16.26
CA ASN A 58 -3.65 11.20 -15.46
C ASN A 58 -2.16 11.47 -15.25
N ASP A 59 -1.27 10.78 -15.98
CA ASP A 59 0.20 10.91 -15.91
C ASP A 59 0.74 10.89 -14.47
N ARG A 60 0.44 9.81 -13.74
CA ARG A 60 0.84 9.67 -12.34
C ARG A 60 1.18 8.23 -11.96
N LEU A 61 1.85 8.10 -10.83
CA LEU A 61 2.09 6.85 -10.12
C LEU A 61 1.08 6.71 -8.99
N ILE A 62 0.63 5.49 -8.75
CA ILE A 62 -0.22 5.10 -7.63
C ILE A 62 0.54 4.05 -6.84
N CYS A 63 0.68 4.25 -5.54
CA CYS A 63 1.28 3.29 -4.62
C CYS A 63 0.23 2.89 -3.59
N ALA A 64 -0.05 1.58 -3.48
CA ALA A 64 -0.89 1.00 -2.44
C ALA A 64 -0.04 0.06 -1.58
N TRP A 65 -0.36 -0.06 -0.29
CA TRP A 65 0.41 -0.86 0.65
C TRP A 65 -0.39 -1.20 1.90
N THR A 66 0.12 -2.13 2.69
CA THR A 66 -0.37 -2.41 4.05
C THR A 66 0.36 -1.53 5.07
N GLN A 67 -0.39 -0.89 5.96
CA GLN A 67 0.13 -0.25 7.15
C GLN A 67 -0.30 -1.04 8.38
N PHE A 68 0.65 -1.44 9.20
CA PHE A 68 0.46 -2.04 10.50
C PHE A 68 0.64 -0.99 11.61
N ASP A 69 -0.19 -1.05 12.64
CA ASP A 69 0.10 -0.32 13.88
C ASP A 69 1.43 -0.80 14.46
N LYS A 70 1.64 -2.12 14.49
CA LYS A 70 2.90 -2.77 14.81
C LYS A 70 2.91 -4.20 14.25
N TYR A 71 3.84 -4.48 13.35
CA TYR A 71 3.95 -5.79 12.70
C TYR A 71 4.19 -6.91 13.72
N ASN A 72 3.44 -8.00 13.55
CA ASN A 72 3.48 -9.19 14.39
C ASN A 72 3.13 -8.94 15.88
N ASP A 73 2.31 -7.93 16.16
CA ASP A 73 1.76 -7.69 17.49
C ASP A 73 0.45 -8.47 17.67
N PRO A 74 0.34 -9.39 18.65
CA PRO A 74 -0.86 -10.19 18.85
C PRO A 74 -1.98 -9.45 19.60
N SER A 75 -1.81 -8.18 19.91
CA SER A 75 -2.85 -7.39 20.56
C SER A 75 -4.09 -7.31 19.69
N PRO A 76 -5.30 -7.58 20.21
CA PRO A 76 -6.55 -7.45 19.46
C PRO A 76 -6.86 -6.00 19.03
N GLU A 77 -6.20 -5.02 19.65
CA GLU A 77 -6.32 -3.61 19.28
C GLU A 77 -5.39 -3.20 18.13
N CYS A 78 -4.41 -4.06 17.78
CA CYS A 78 -3.47 -3.80 16.71
C CYS A 78 -4.14 -4.01 15.36
N GLN A 79 -4.01 -3.03 14.46
CA GLN A 79 -4.69 -3.01 13.18
C GLN A 79 -3.73 -3.00 12.01
N SER A 80 -4.10 -3.72 10.95
CA SER A 80 -3.55 -3.57 9.61
C SER A 80 -4.58 -2.93 8.68
N ASN A 81 -4.14 -2.00 7.82
CA ASN A 81 -4.99 -1.24 6.92
C ASN A 81 -4.35 -1.09 5.55
N ILE A 82 -5.17 -1.06 4.49
CA ILE A 82 -4.70 -0.74 3.14
C ILE A 82 -4.74 0.76 2.94
N LEU A 83 -3.59 1.32 2.56
CA LEU A 83 -3.42 2.73 2.25
C LEU A 83 -3.01 2.92 0.78
N MET A 84 -3.27 4.10 0.25
CA MET A 84 -2.87 4.52 -1.09
C MET A 84 -2.32 5.95 -1.06
N SER A 85 -1.34 6.21 -1.91
CA SER A 85 -0.81 7.55 -2.18
C SER A 85 -0.48 7.70 -3.66
N MET A 86 -0.48 8.92 -4.18
CA MET A 86 -0.26 9.21 -5.59
C MET A 86 0.86 10.21 -5.79
N SER A 87 1.52 10.15 -6.95
CA SER A 87 2.60 11.06 -7.31
C SER A 87 2.72 11.27 -8.82
N GLN A 88 2.82 12.50 -9.29
CA GLN A 88 3.11 12.83 -10.69
C GLN A 88 4.60 12.73 -11.04
N ASN A 89 5.49 12.56 -10.08
CA ASN A 89 6.93 12.66 -10.34
C ASN A 89 7.80 11.66 -9.55
N GLY A 90 7.19 10.79 -8.73
CA GLY A 90 7.87 9.83 -7.87
C GLY A 90 8.74 10.46 -6.78
N LYS A 91 8.55 11.75 -6.50
CA LYS A 91 9.29 12.49 -5.46
C LYS A 91 8.40 13.06 -4.37
N LYS A 92 7.30 13.68 -4.80
CA LYS A 92 6.28 14.23 -3.91
C LYS A 92 5.08 13.33 -4.01
N TRP A 93 4.64 12.83 -2.88
CA TRP A 93 3.51 11.94 -2.73
C TRP A 93 2.40 12.66 -1.98
N THR A 94 1.16 12.36 -2.31
CA THR A 94 0.00 12.86 -1.56
C THR A 94 0.02 12.28 -0.14
N GLU A 95 -0.72 12.91 0.76
CA GLU A 95 -1.04 12.27 2.04
C GLU A 95 -1.72 10.92 1.77
N PRO A 96 -1.40 9.89 2.57
CA PRO A 96 -2.02 8.59 2.45
C PRO A 96 -3.54 8.64 2.64
N ILE A 97 -4.26 7.88 1.84
CA ILE A 97 -5.70 7.68 1.95
C ILE A 97 -5.92 6.22 2.34
N GLN A 98 -6.65 5.97 3.42
CA GLN A 98 -7.04 4.62 3.80
C GLN A 98 -8.16 4.13 2.87
N LEU A 99 -7.94 2.96 2.27
CA LEU A 99 -8.90 2.30 1.37
C LEU A 99 -9.76 1.28 2.11
N SER A 100 -9.15 0.51 3.03
CA SER A 100 -9.88 -0.50 3.80
C SER A 100 -10.82 0.16 4.81
N THR A 101 -12.09 -0.22 4.81
CA THR A 101 -13.08 0.18 5.83
C THR A 101 -13.03 -0.76 7.03
N LEU A 102 -12.69 -2.03 6.79
CA LEU A 102 -12.42 -3.00 7.82
C LEU A 102 -10.90 -3.15 7.98
N SER A 103 -10.45 -3.11 9.23
CA SER A 103 -9.05 -3.37 9.58
C SER A 103 -8.84 -4.86 9.82
N GLY A 104 -7.69 -5.37 9.42
CA GLY A 104 -7.21 -6.69 9.80
C GLY A 104 -6.40 -6.64 11.10
N ASN A 105 -5.94 -7.82 11.56
CA ASN A 105 -5.01 -7.95 12.68
C ASN A 105 -3.55 -7.63 12.24
N CYS A 106 -2.59 -7.77 13.17
CA CYS A 106 -1.17 -7.50 12.91
C CYS A 106 -0.27 -8.73 12.88
N VAL A 107 -0.81 -9.94 12.98
CA VAL A 107 0.01 -11.16 13.17
C VAL A 107 0.42 -11.87 11.88
N ASP A 108 0.20 -11.25 10.72
CA ASP A 108 0.56 -11.77 9.40
C ASP A 108 -0.07 -13.15 9.12
N ASP A 109 -1.38 -13.20 9.28
CA ASP A 109 -2.20 -14.38 9.02
C ASP A 109 -3.38 -14.05 8.09
N SER A 110 -4.32 -14.97 7.95
CA SER A 110 -5.48 -14.81 7.06
C SER A 110 -6.41 -13.64 7.43
N GLU A 111 -6.37 -13.16 8.68
CA GLU A 111 -7.17 -12.03 9.16
C GLU A 111 -6.44 -10.69 8.99
N THR A 112 -5.21 -10.69 8.48
CA THR A 112 -4.46 -9.49 8.14
C THR A 112 -4.99 -8.90 6.82
N THR A 113 -5.16 -7.57 6.73
CA THR A 113 -5.40 -6.91 5.43
C THR A 113 -4.09 -6.72 4.70
N GLU A 114 -3.88 -7.46 3.60
CA GLU A 114 -2.55 -7.49 2.99
C GLU A 114 -2.56 -7.78 1.48
N GLY A 115 -1.39 -7.54 0.84
CA GLY A 115 -1.17 -7.85 -0.57
C GLY A 115 -1.92 -6.92 -1.52
N ALA A 116 -1.97 -5.63 -1.20
CA ALA A 116 -2.63 -4.63 -2.03
C ALA A 116 -2.04 -4.60 -3.45
N THR A 117 -2.92 -4.66 -4.45
CA THR A 117 -2.57 -4.56 -5.87
C THR A 117 -3.52 -3.57 -6.53
N SER A 118 -2.99 -2.63 -7.31
CA SER A 118 -3.82 -1.61 -7.99
C SER A 118 -3.63 -1.63 -9.49
N ASP A 119 -4.70 -1.26 -10.21
CA ASP A 119 -4.70 -0.99 -11.64
C ASP A 119 -5.69 0.13 -11.97
N VAL A 120 -5.64 0.64 -13.20
CA VAL A 120 -6.40 1.82 -13.65
C VAL A 120 -7.19 1.50 -14.91
N ASP A 121 -8.48 1.88 -14.94
CA ASP A 121 -9.31 1.72 -16.14
C ASP A 121 -9.07 2.83 -17.16
N VAL A 122 -9.71 2.70 -18.33
CA VAL A 122 -9.60 3.64 -19.44
C VAL A 122 -10.13 5.05 -19.13
N ASN A 123 -10.86 5.21 -18.04
CA ASN A 123 -11.39 6.49 -17.56
C ASN A 123 -10.51 7.09 -16.44
N GLY A 124 -9.43 6.41 -16.05
CA GLY A 124 -8.54 6.83 -14.97
C GLY A 124 -9.02 6.44 -13.56
N ASN A 125 -10.12 5.69 -13.42
CA ASN A 125 -10.53 5.17 -12.12
C ASN A 125 -9.55 4.11 -11.63
N ILE A 126 -9.27 4.11 -10.33
CA ILE A 126 -8.30 3.21 -9.71
C ILE A 126 -9.05 2.09 -9.01
N TYR A 127 -8.65 0.86 -9.29
CA TYR A 127 -9.16 -0.33 -8.60
C TYR A 127 -8.02 -0.90 -7.77
N THR A 128 -8.26 -1.07 -6.47
CA THR A 128 -7.29 -1.70 -5.57
C THR A 128 -7.93 -2.93 -4.95
N ALA A 129 -7.22 -4.06 -5.06
CA ALA A 129 -7.61 -5.33 -4.47
C ALA A 129 -6.62 -5.74 -3.39
N TRP A 130 -7.09 -6.46 -2.36
CA TRP A 130 -6.26 -7.03 -1.30
C TRP A 130 -6.88 -8.30 -0.71
N SER A 131 -6.09 -9.04 0.04
CA SER A 131 -6.56 -10.22 0.78
C SER A 131 -6.97 -9.83 2.20
N MET A 132 -8.06 -10.40 2.69
CA MET A 132 -8.52 -10.29 4.06
C MET A 132 -9.52 -11.41 4.39
N ALA A 133 -9.32 -12.14 5.48
CA ALA A 133 -10.22 -13.18 5.99
C ALA A 133 -10.63 -14.22 4.93
N GLY A 134 -9.66 -14.72 4.14
CA GLY A 134 -9.90 -15.70 3.08
C GLY A 134 -10.67 -15.16 1.87
N LYS A 135 -10.73 -13.84 1.71
CA LYS A 135 -11.43 -13.12 0.62
C LYS A 135 -10.47 -12.25 -0.14
N VAL A 136 -10.78 -12.00 -1.41
CA VAL A 136 -10.22 -10.89 -2.16
C VAL A 136 -11.24 -9.77 -2.18
N VAL A 137 -10.89 -8.65 -1.60
CA VAL A 137 -11.72 -7.45 -1.52
C VAL A 137 -11.24 -6.44 -2.54
N VAL A 138 -12.14 -5.68 -3.14
CA VAL A 138 -11.85 -4.65 -4.14
C VAL A 138 -12.57 -3.36 -3.79
N VAL A 139 -11.87 -2.24 -3.91
CA VAL A 139 -12.43 -0.88 -3.86
C VAL A 139 -12.09 -0.15 -5.15
N LYS A 140 -13.06 0.60 -5.66
CA LYS A 140 -12.86 1.55 -6.76
C LYS A 140 -12.76 2.97 -6.22
N ALA A 141 -11.70 3.67 -6.56
CA ALA A 141 -11.61 5.12 -6.43
C ALA A 141 -12.01 5.77 -7.76
N SER A 142 -13.10 6.53 -7.77
CA SER A 142 -13.55 7.30 -8.92
C SER A 142 -12.78 8.61 -9.00
N VAL A 143 -12.47 9.06 -10.23
CA VAL A 143 -11.73 10.29 -10.46
C VAL A 143 -12.55 11.30 -11.25
N ASP A 144 -12.34 12.58 -10.96
CA ASP A 144 -12.88 13.69 -11.71
C ASP A 144 -12.11 13.89 -13.03
N LYS A 145 -12.57 14.82 -13.87
CA LYS A 145 -11.94 15.18 -15.15
C LYS A 145 -10.51 15.74 -15.04
N ASN A 146 -10.07 16.09 -13.84
CA ASN A 146 -8.71 16.58 -13.57
C ASN A 146 -7.84 15.51 -12.90
N GLY A 147 -8.37 14.29 -12.73
CA GLY A 147 -7.70 13.18 -12.06
C GLY A 147 -7.76 13.22 -10.52
N GLY A 148 -8.51 14.16 -9.92
CA GLY A 148 -8.77 14.19 -8.49
C GLY A 148 -9.66 13.03 -8.04
N ILE A 149 -9.48 12.52 -6.82
CA ILE A 149 -10.38 11.51 -6.26
C ILE A 149 -11.71 12.17 -5.90
N GLU A 150 -12.80 11.71 -6.53
CA GLU A 150 -14.18 12.16 -6.21
C GLU A 150 -14.80 11.34 -5.08
N GLY A 151 -14.46 10.05 -5.00
CA GLY A 151 -15.02 9.17 -3.98
C GLY A 151 -14.59 7.72 -4.16
N PHE A 152 -15.02 6.90 -3.21
CA PHE A 152 -14.74 5.47 -3.18
C PHE A 152 -16.05 4.68 -3.24
N SER A 153 -16.01 3.52 -3.91
CA SER A 153 -17.08 2.53 -3.79
C SER A 153 -17.09 1.91 -2.40
N GLU A 154 -18.18 1.22 -2.05
CA GLU A 154 -18.14 0.24 -0.98
C GLU A 154 -17.12 -0.88 -1.32
N GLU A 155 -16.62 -1.56 -0.31
CA GLU A 155 -15.82 -2.77 -0.47
C GLU A 155 -16.66 -3.88 -1.10
N VAL A 156 -16.13 -4.50 -2.14
CA VAL A 156 -16.78 -5.61 -2.83
C VAL A 156 -15.92 -6.86 -2.66
N VAL A 157 -16.52 -7.95 -2.20
CA VAL A 157 -15.88 -9.26 -2.21
C VAL A 157 -15.88 -9.79 -3.64
N ALA A 158 -14.74 -9.77 -4.30
CA ALA A 158 -14.59 -10.28 -5.66
C ALA A 158 -14.44 -11.80 -5.69
N VAL A 159 -13.80 -12.38 -4.69
CA VAL A 159 -13.58 -13.83 -4.56
C VAL A 159 -13.62 -14.22 -3.09
N GLU A 160 -14.29 -15.32 -2.78
CA GLU A 160 -14.14 -16.06 -1.52
C GLU A 160 -13.30 -17.30 -1.80
N SER A 161 -12.04 -17.29 -1.37
CA SER A 161 -11.13 -18.40 -1.64
C SER A 161 -11.36 -19.59 -0.71
N GLY A 162 -11.91 -19.34 0.47
CA GLY A 162 -12.04 -20.34 1.55
C GLY A 162 -10.68 -20.88 2.03
N ALA A 163 -9.58 -20.36 1.52
CA ALA A 163 -8.23 -20.77 1.86
C ALA A 163 -7.56 -19.73 2.75
N ASN A 164 -6.82 -20.21 3.73
CA ASN A 164 -5.88 -19.39 4.47
C ASN A 164 -4.63 -19.20 3.60
N TRP A 165 -4.15 -17.97 3.46
CA TRP A 165 -2.91 -17.69 2.76
C TRP A 165 -1.69 -17.76 3.68
N ALA A 166 -1.90 -17.72 4.99
CA ALA A 166 -0.85 -17.96 5.96
C ALA A 166 -0.43 -19.42 5.90
N PHE A 167 0.72 -19.68 5.30
CA PHE A 167 1.35 -20.98 5.33
C PHE A 167 2.32 -21.02 6.50
N GLU A 168 2.32 -22.13 7.23
CA GLU A 168 3.45 -22.47 8.09
C GLU A 168 4.68 -22.64 7.17
N ILE A 169 5.58 -21.69 7.22
CA ILE A 169 6.86 -21.74 6.53
C ILE A 169 7.88 -22.39 7.47
#